data_9b94877f59c2a1a56ae1b3b45cd3da04
#
_entry.id   9b94877f59c2a1a56ae1b3b45cd3da04
#
_cell.length_a   1.000
_cell.length_b   1.000
_cell.length_c   1.000
_cell.angle_alpha   90.00
_cell.angle_beta   90.00
_cell.angle_gamma   90.00
#
_symmetry.space_group_name_H-M   'P 1'
#
loop_
_entity.id
_entity.type
_entity.pdbx_description
1 polymer ?
#
loop_
_entity_poly.entity_id
_entity_poly.type
_entity_poly.pdbx_seq_one_letter_code
_entity_poly.pdbx_strand_id
1 'polypeptide(L)'
;VMLPTAYSVDATPAPVTSQQQLTRSLFEQYQDWRGTPYQPGGLSKAGIDCSGYVYMTFKDRFGMEMPRSTLGQVQLGNPVTRNDLRTGDLVFFHTGKRTTHVGIYLNDDQFMHASSSKGVMISDLRESYWSHAWWTARRVRSDYLDLLAQR
;
A
#
# COMPACT_ATOMS: atom_id res chain seq x y z
N VAL A 1 30.68 -11.16 -40.63
CA VAL A 1 30.60 -10.70 -39.26
C VAL A 1 29.49 -11.48 -38.56
N MET A 2 29.84 -12.09 -37.49
CA MET A 2 28.87 -12.84 -36.71
C MET A 2 28.19 -11.90 -35.70
N LEU A 3 26.87 -11.93 -35.69
CA LEU A 3 26.12 -11.23 -34.66
C LEU A 3 26.21 -11.99 -33.35
N PRO A 4 26.40 -11.29 -32.26
CA PRO A 4 26.43 -11.96 -30.97
C PRO A 4 25.11 -12.70 -30.69
N THR A 5 25.23 -13.95 -30.30
CA THR A 5 24.04 -14.74 -29.92
C THR A 5 23.41 -14.22 -28.64
N ALA A 6 24.15 -13.40 -27.88
CA ALA A 6 23.61 -12.80 -26.68
C ALA A 6 22.42 -11.85 -26.95
N TYR A 7 22.28 -11.43 -28.18
CA TYR A 7 21.13 -10.63 -28.59
C TYR A 7 19.98 -11.46 -29.12
N SER A 8 20.03 -12.71 -28.86
CA SER A 8 18.96 -13.57 -29.32
C SER A 8 17.62 -13.03 -28.87
N VAL A 9 16.70 -12.99 -29.81
CA VAL A 9 15.32 -12.67 -29.53
C VAL A 9 14.64 -13.69 -28.61
N ASP A 10 15.35 -14.80 -28.38
CA ASP A 10 14.84 -15.85 -27.51
C ASP A 10 15.03 -15.55 -26.03
N ALA A 11 15.63 -14.43 -25.69
CA ALA A 11 15.80 -14.04 -24.30
C ALA A 11 14.41 -13.80 -23.69
N THR A 12 13.97 -14.74 -22.86
CA THR A 12 12.73 -14.57 -22.13
C THR A 12 12.94 -13.57 -21.00
N PRO A 13 11.94 -12.76 -20.67
CA PRO A 13 12.01 -11.88 -19.51
C PRO A 13 12.27 -12.70 -18.25
N ALA A 14 13.01 -12.14 -17.31
CA ALA A 14 13.19 -12.76 -16.02
C ALA A 14 11.83 -12.96 -15.35
N PRO A 15 11.64 -14.07 -14.59
CA PRO A 15 10.40 -14.27 -13.85
C PRO A 15 10.13 -13.13 -12.90
N VAL A 16 8.86 -12.75 -12.78
CA VAL A 16 8.42 -11.72 -11.85
C VAL A 16 8.55 -12.26 -10.43
N THR A 17 9.23 -11.52 -9.55
CA THR A 17 9.39 -11.93 -8.16
C THR A 17 8.06 -11.80 -7.40
N SER A 18 7.98 -12.48 -6.25
CA SER A 18 6.82 -12.39 -5.36
C SER A 18 6.52 -10.96 -4.96
N GLN A 19 7.56 -10.21 -4.62
CA GLN A 19 7.40 -8.82 -4.23
C GLN A 19 6.95 -7.95 -5.40
N GLN A 20 7.44 -8.22 -6.60
CA GLN A 20 7.01 -7.49 -7.79
C GLN A 20 5.54 -7.75 -8.10
N GLN A 21 5.04 -8.97 -7.91
CA GLN A 21 3.63 -9.29 -8.08
C GLN A 21 2.76 -8.53 -7.08
N LEU A 22 3.19 -8.50 -5.83
CA LEU A 22 2.47 -7.78 -4.79
C LEU A 22 2.45 -6.27 -5.07
N THR A 23 3.59 -5.71 -5.41
CA THR A 23 3.71 -4.29 -5.75
C THR A 23 2.80 -3.94 -6.93
N ARG A 24 2.78 -4.80 -7.96
CA ARG A 24 1.92 -4.60 -9.12
C ARG A 24 0.45 -4.61 -8.73
N SER A 25 0.03 -5.56 -7.91
CA SER A 25 -1.36 -5.66 -7.47
C SER A 25 -1.78 -4.42 -6.70
N LEU A 26 -0.94 -3.95 -5.78
CA LEU A 26 -1.23 -2.74 -5.02
C LEU A 26 -1.23 -1.49 -5.90
N PHE A 27 -0.31 -1.41 -6.86
CA PHE A 27 -0.28 -0.29 -7.79
C PHE A 27 -1.51 -0.27 -8.70
N GLU A 28 -2.01 -1.42 -9.12
CA GLU A 28 -3.27 -1.51 -9.86
C GLU A 28 -4.45 -1.01 -9.01
N GLN A 29 -4.45 -1.34 -7.72
CA GLN A 29 -5.45 -0.80 -6.80
C GLN A 29 -5.37 0.72 -6.73
N TYR A 30 -4.16 1.25 -6.64
CA TYR A 30 -3.95 2.69 -6.65
C TYR A 30 -4.48 3.31 -7.94
N GLN A 31 -4.15 2.74 -9.11
CA GLN A 31 -4.60 3.27 -10.39
C GLN A 31 -6.13 3.28 -10.50
N ASP A 32 -6.77 2.27 -9.94
CA ASP A 32 -8.22 2.16 -9.95
C ASP A 32 -8.89 3.21 -9.06
N TRP A 33 -8.25 3.59 -7.97
CA TRP A 33 -8.84 4.50 -6.98
C TRP A 33 -8.25 5.92 -6.99
N ARG A 34 -7.15 6.17 -7.68
CA ARG A 34 -6.47 7.46 -7.61
C ARG A 34 -7.42 8.61 -7.87
N GLY A 35 -7.26 9.69 -7.10
CA GLY A 35 -8.09 10.86 -7.23
C GLY A 35 -9.46 10.76 -6.59
N THR A 36 -9.83 9.59 -6.05
CA THR A 36 -11.07 9.48 -5.28
C THR A 36 -11.01 10.47 -4.12
N PRO A 37 -12.02 11.35 -3.96
CA PRO A 37 -11.96 12.38 -2.93
C PRO A 37 -12.04 11.80 -1.53
N TYR A 38 -11.48 12.52 -0.57
CA TYR A 38 -11.56 12.12 0.83
C TYR A 38 -12.95 12.40 1.37
N GLN A 39 -13.49 11.40 2.07
CA GLN A 39 -14.79 11.53 2.76
C GLN A 39 -14.77 10.71 4.04
N PRO A 40 -14.90 11.34 5.22
CA PRO A 40 -14.99 10.58 6.48
C PRO A 40 -16.10 9.53 6.41
N GLY A 41 -15.75 8.28 6.76
CA GLY A 41 -16.68 7.17 6.71
C GLY A 41 -16.95 6.60 5.33
N GLY A 42 -16.36 7.17 4.27
CA GLY A 42 -16.60 6.74 2.91
C GLY A 42 -15.93 5.42 2.55
N LEU A 43 -16.58 4.65 1.68
CA LEU A 43 -16.09 3.36 1.16
C LEU A 43 -16.37 3.20 -0.33
N SER A 44 -16.47 4.30 -1.09
CA SER A 44 -16.80 4.21 -2.51
C SER A 44 -15.96 5.19 -3.31
N LYS A 45 -16.08 5.09 -4.64
CA LYS A 45 -15.42 6.03 -5.56
C LYS A 45 -16.00 7.44 -5.46
N ALA A 46 -17.12 7.62 -4.78
CA ALA A 46 -17.67 8.95 -4.48
C ALA A 46 -16.92 9.62 -3.32
N GLY A 47 -16.29 8.82 -2.46
CA GLY A 47 -15.49 9.31 -1.36
C GLY A 47 -15.03 8.18 -0.46
N ILE A 48 -13.79 8.29 0.05
CA ILE A 48 -13.19 7.26 0.90
C ILE A 48 -12.26 7.92 1.92
N ASP A 49 -12.18 7.38 3.13
CA ASP A 49 -11.20 7.86 4.10
C ASP A 49 -9.99 6.93 4.16
N CYS A 50 -9.00 7.26 5.01
CA CYS A 50 -7.72 6.56 5.01
C CYS A 50 -7.87 5.09 5.40
N SER A 51 -8.58 4.80 6.47
CA SER A 51 -8.81 3.40 6.89
C SER A 51 -9.77 2.68 5.95
N GLY A 52 -10.67 3.40 5.30
CA GLY A 52 -11.55 2.86 4.28
C GLY A 52 -10.79 2.40 3.04
N TYR A 53 -9.79 3.16 2.63
CA TYR A 53 -8.94 2.79 1.50
C TYR A 53 -8.14 1.52 1.80
N VAL A 54 -7.61 1.40 3.02
CA VAL A 54 -6.96 0.16 3.45
C VAL A 54 -7.97 -0.99 3.46
N TYR A 55 -9.15 -0.76 4.03
CA TYR A 55 -10.22 -1.76 4.08
C TYR A 55 -10.56 -2.30 2.68
N MET A 56 -10.80 -1.40 1.73
CA MET A 56 -11.16 -1.79 0.36
C MET A 56 -10.01 -2.46 -0.36
N THR A 57 -8.78 -1.99 -0.17
CA THR A 57 -7.62 -2.58 -0.83
C THR A 57 -7.41 -4.03 -0.40
N PHE A 58 -7.47 -4.29 0.90
CA PHE A 58 -7.27 -5.65 1.39
C PHE A 58 -8.42 -6.57 1.00
N LYS A 59 -9.62 -6.06 0.95
CA LYS A 59 -10.78 -6.82 0.46
C LYS A 59 -10.64 -7.14 -1.02
N ASP A 60 -10.33 -6.14 -1.84
CA ASP A 60 -10.28 -6.30 -3.29
C ASP A 60 -9.10 -7.16 -3.74
N ARG A 61 -7.93 -6.98 -3.12
CA ARG A 61 -6.70 -7.61 -3.59
C ARG A 61 -6.38 -8.93 -2.89
N PHE A 62 -6.80 -9.08 -1.65
CA PHE A 62 -6.43 -10.25 -0.86
C PHE A 62 -7.64 -11.03 -0.34
N GLY A 63 -8.86 -10.56 -0.58
CA GLY A 63 -10.06 -11.20 -0.01
C GLY A 63 -10.08 -11.18 1.51
N MET A 64 -9.38 -10.21 2.10
CA MET A 64 -9.17 -10.14 3.53
C MET A 64 -10.02 -9.05 4.15
N GLU A 65 -10.77 -9.39 5.21
CA GLU A 65 -11.58 -8.42 5.92
C GLU A 65 -10.74 -7.75 7.01
N MET A 66 -10.68 -6.42 6.95
CA MET A 66 -9.90 -5.59 7.86
C MET A 66 -10.80 -4.87 8.84
N PRO A 67 -10.31 -4.51 10.05
CA PRO A 67 -11.03 -3.55 10.87
C PRO A 67 -11.28 -2.27 10.08
N ARG A 68 -12.42 -1.62 10.33
CA ARG A 68 -12.80 -0.42 9.56
C ARG A 68 -12.03 0.83 9.98
N SER A 69 -11.49 0.89 11.17
CA SER A 69 -10.85 2.09 11.71
C SER A 69 -9.34 1.99 11.73
N THR A 70 -8.67 3.14 11.70
CA THR A 70 -7.21 3.23 11.82
C THR A 70 -6.74 2.62 13.14
N LEU A 71 -7.43 2.89 14.25
CA LEU A 71 -7.04 2.37 15.56
C LEU A 71 -7.22 0.85 15.64
N GLY A 72 -8.20 0.30 14.93
CA GLY A 72 -8.33 -1.16 14.82
C GLY A 72 -7.21 -1.76 13.98
N GLN A 73 -6.86 -1.10 12.88
CA GLN A 73 -5.84 -1.59 11.97
C GLN A 73 -4.44 -1.58 12.57
N VAL A 74 -4.13 -0.60 13.42
CA VAL A 74 -2.81 -0.50 14.04
C VAL A 74 -2.54 -1.63 15.04
N GLN A 75 -3.56 -2.37 15.44
CA GLN A 75 -3.43 -3.49 16.36
C GLN A 75 -3.19 -4.83 15.65
N LEU A 76 -3.23 -4.83 14.32
CA LEU A 76 -3.07 -6.05 13.54
C LEU A 76 -1.61 -6.43 13.36
N GLY A 77 -1.39 -7.74 13.22
CA GLY A 77 -0.08 -8.26 12.81
C GLY A 77 1.05 -7.94 13.77
N ASN A 78 2.23 -7.79 13.22
CA ASN A 78 3.45 -7.54 13.97
C ASN A 78 4.00 -6.14 13.69
N PRO A 79 4.61 -5.49 14.71
CA PRO A 79 5.23 -4.19 14.47
C PRO A 79 6.43 -4.30 13.53
N VAL A 80 6.62 -3.29 12.72
CA VAL A 80 7.73 -3.20 11.77
C VAL A 80 8.42 -1.86 11.97
N THR A 81 9.75 -1.88 12.02
CA THR A 81 10.50 -0.63 12.10
C THR A 81 10.54 0.06 10.75
N ARG A 82 10.78 1.37 10.77
CA ARG A 82 10.85 2.19 9.56
C ARG A 82 11.84 1.63 8.53
N ASN A 83 12.96 1.07 8.99
CA ASN A 83 14.00 0.55 8.10
C ASN A 83 13.70 -0.85 7.55
N ASP A 84 12.72 -1.54 8.10
CA ASP A 84 12.38 -2.90 7.70
C ASP A 84 11.09 -2.97 6.88
N LEU A 85 10.60 -1.85 6.39
CA LEU A 85 9.35 -1.79 5.63
C LEU A 85 9.43 -2.64 4.37
N ARG A 86 8.33 -3.34 4.11
CA ARG A 86 8.13 -4.16 2.91
C ARG A 86 6.80 -3.81 2.26
N THR A 87 6.71 -4.05 0.97
CA THR A 87 5.47 -3.86 0.22
C THR A 87 4.29 -4.52 0.92
N GLY A 88 3.21 -3.77 1.10
CA GLY A 88 2.01 -4.27 1.76
C GLY A 88 1.93 -3.94 3.25
N ASP A 89 3.01 -3.49 3.86
CA ASP A 89 2.98 -3.06 5.26
C ASP A 89 2.09 -1.84 5.41
N LEU A 90 1.38 -1.76 6.54
CA LEU A 90 0.61 -0.58 6.89
C LEU A 90 1.51 0.42 7.60
N VAL A 91 1.44 1.68 7.19
CA VAL A 91 2.20 2.77 7.80
C VAL A 91 1.23 3.72 8.48
N PHE A 92 1.55 4.12 9.70
CA PHE A 92 0.65 4.90 10.57
C PHE A 92 1.30 6.20 10.98
N PHE A 93 0.47 7.23 11.09
CA PHE A 93 0.92 8.59 11.39
C PHE A 93 0.03 9.25 12.43
N HIS A 94 0.62 10.15 13.20
CA HIS A 94 -0.12 11.11 14.01
C HIS A 94 -0.10 12.44 13.27
N THR A 95 -1.25 12.82 12.71
CA THR A 95 -1.36 14.03 11.90
C THR A 95 -1.92 15.21 12.67
N GLY A 96 -2.21 15.02 13.95
CA GLY A 96 -2.69 16.03 14.89
C GLY A 96 -2.76 15.41 16.25
N LYS A 97 -3.19 16.20 17.25
CA LYS A 97 -3.21 15.72 18.66
C LYS A 97 -4.04 14.46 18.85
N ARG A 98 -5.13 14.34 18.12
CA ARG A 98 -6.05 13.19 18.22
C ARG A 98 -6.39 12.62 16.87
N THR A 99 -5.59 12.94 15.88
CA THR A 99 -5.84 12.51 14.50
C THR A 99 -4.78 11.52 14.09
N THR A 100 -5.23 10.36 13.66
CA THR A 100 -4.37 9.30 13.13
C THR A 100 -4.63 9.10 11.65
N HIS A 101 -3.63 8.60 10.93
CA HIS A 101 -3.71 8.37 9.51
C HIS A 101 -3.02 7.05 9.18
N VAL A 102 -3.45 6.40 8.11
CA VAL A 102 -2.89 5.11 7.69
C VAL A 102 -2.73 5.10 6.17
N GLY A 103 -1.68 4.43 5.73
CA GLY A 103 -1.45 4.16 4.31
C GLY A 103 -0.85 2.78 4.13
N ILE A 104 -0.60 2.41 2.89
CA ILE A 104 -0.03 1.11 2.52
C ILE A 104 1.30 1.35 1.82
N TYR A 105 2.36 0.77 2.38
CA TYR A 105 3.69 0.92 1.83
C TYR A 105 3.81 0.17 0.50
N LEU A 106 4.41 0.82 -0.48
CA LEU A 106 4.70 0.22 -1.79
C LEU A 106 6.16 -0.22 -1.87
N ASN A 107 7.04 0.71 -2.13
CA ASN A 107 8.49 0.52 -2.18
C ASN A 107 9.15 1.89 -2.26
N ASP A 108 10.47 1.94 -2.15
CA ASP A 108 11.26 3.17 -2.32
C ASP A 108 10.71 4.35 -1.52
N ASP A 109 10.34 4.10 -0.27
CA ASP A 109 9.77 5.09 0.65
C ASP A 109 8.41 5.64 0.22
N GLN A 110 7.76 5.05 -0.77
CA GLN A 110 6.46 5.49 -1.25
C GLN A 110 5.34 4.70 -0.59
N PHE A 111 4.24 5.36 -0.30
CA PHE A 111 3.04 4.73 0.22
C PHE A 111 1.80 5.33 -0.43
N MET A 112 0.77 4.50 -0.57
CA MET A 112 -0.51 4.92 -1.12
C MET A 112 -1.52 5.12 0.01
N HIS A 113 -2.32 6.18 -0.10
CA HIS A 113 -3.28 6.52 0.96
C HIS A 113 -4.37 7.45 0.45
N ALA A 114 -5.43 7.58 1.23
CA ALA A 114 -6.46 8.59 0.99
C ALA A 114 -6.10 9.84 1.79
N SER A 115 -5.53 10.84 1.11
CA SER A 115 -5.17 12.12 1.72
C SER A 115 -6.41 12.94 2.01
N SER A 116 -6.47 13.55 3.20
CA SER A 116 -7.63 14.37 3.59
C SER A 116 -7.80 15.60 2.72
N SER A 117 -6.74 16.07 2.07
CA SER A 117 -6.79 17.28 1.23
C SER A 117 -6.80 16.99 -0.27
N LYS A 118 -6.26 15.83 -0.70
CA LYS A 118 -6.05 15.55 -2.12
C LYS A 118 -6.67 14.24 -2.60
N GLY A 119 -7.29 13.47 -1.70
CA GLY A 119 -7.84 12.17 -2.05
C GLY A 119 -6.78 11.09 -2.18
N VAL A 120 -7.13 10.02 -2.88
CA VAL A 120 -6.23 8.88 -3.04
C VAL A 120 -5.01 9.30 -3.88
N MET A 121 -3.82 9.11 -3.29
CA MET A 121 -2.56 9.51 -3.89
C MET A 121 -1.40 8.68 -3.35
N ILE A 122 -0.24 8.82 -3.97
CA ILE A 122 1.02 8.27 -3.48
C ILE A 122 1.83 9.43 -2.87
N SER A 123 2.37 9.19 -1.68
CA SER A 123 3.26 10.14 -1.00
C SER A 123 4.57 9.46 -0.64
N ASP A 124 5.54 10.24 -0.19
CA ASP A 124 6.89 9.77 0.14
C ASP A 124 7.16 9.96 1.63
N LEU A 125 7.59 8.90 2.30
CA LEU A 125 7.91 8.92 3.74
C LEU A 125 9.04 9.89 4.09
N ARG A 126 9.87 10.25 3.10
CA ARG A 126 10.99 11.17 3.30
C ARG A 126 10.55 12.63 3.31
N GLU A 127 9.35 12.93 2.84
CA GLU A 127 8.81 14.28 2.95
C GLU A 127 8.71 14.70 4.41
N SER A 128 9.06 15.96 4.69
CA SER A 128 9.13 16.48 6.05
C SER A 128 7.84 16.24 6.82
N TYR A 129 6.70 16.48 6.19
CA TYR A 129 5.40 16.30 6.83
C TYR A 129 5.23 14.86 7.34
N TRP A 130 5.45 13.87 6.48
CA TRP A 130 5.24 12.47 6.82
C TRP A 130 6.31 11.93 7.75
N SER A 131 7.56 12.39 7.58
CA SER A 131 8.67 12.01 8.45
C SER A 131 8.39 12.45 9.91
N HIS A 132 7.88 13.65 10.10
CA HIS A 132 7.54 14.14 11.44
C HIS A 132 6.28 13.50 12.00
N ALA A 133 5.34 13.14 11.16
CA ALA A 133 4.08 12.51 11.59
C ALA A 133 4.22 11.02 11.86
N TRP A 134 5.30 10.39 11.46
CA TRP A 134 5.50 8.94 11.59
C TRP A 134 5.19 8.46 13.00
N TRP A 135 4.39 7.39 13.07
CA TRP A 135 4.04 6.73 14.33
C TRP A 135 4.63 5.32 14.37
N THR A 136 4.14 4.41 13.53
CA THR A 136 4.55 3.00 13.53
C THR A 136 4.16 2.35 12.21
N ALA A 137 4.52 1.08 12.06
CA ALA A 137 4.09 0.27 10.94
C ALA A 137 3.73 -1.13 11.41
N ARG A 138 2.85 -1.80 10.67
CA ARG A 138 2.38 -3.15 10.96
C ARG A 138 2.46 -4.01 9.72
N ARG A 139 2.96 -5.23 9.86
CA ARG A 139 2.88 -6.25 8.82
C ARG A 139 1.74 -7.17 9.17
N VAL A 140 0.68 -7.09 8.38
CA VAL A 140 -0.55 -7.82 8.66
C VAL A 140 -0.36 -9.29 8.35
N ARG A 141 0.18 -9.61 7.17
CA ARG A 141 0.43 -10.98 6.72
C ARG A 141 1.70 -11.01 5.89
N SER A 142 2.40 -12.14 5.94
CA SER A 142 3.56 -12.36 5.08
C SER A 142 3.23 -13.20 3.84
N ASP A 143 2.04 -13.79 3.79
CA ASP A 143 1.60 -14.70 2.73
C ASP A 143 0.64 -14.04 1.74
N TYR A 144 0.89 -12.77 1.40
CA TYR A 144 0.01 -12.02 0.49
C TYR A 144 -0.16 -12.69 -0.87
N LEU A 145 0.86 -13.40 -1.36
CA LEU A 145 0.74 -14.08 -2.65
C LEU A 145 -0.28 -15.21 -2.62
N ASP A 146 -0.33 -15.94 -1.51
CA ASP A 146 -1.34 -16.99 -1.35
C ASP A 146 -2.74 -16.38 -1.35
N LEU A 147 -2.88 -15.22 -0.71
CA LEU A 147 -4.15 -14.49 -0.72
C LEU A 147 -4.50 -13.97 -2.10
N LEU A 148 -3.53 -13.49 -2.87
CA LEU A 148 -3.75 -13.07 -4.26
C LEU A 148 -4.25 -14.23 -5.12
N ALA A 149 -3.70 -15.43 -4.91
CA ALA A 149 -4.08 -16.61 -5.68
C ALA A 149 -5.52 -17.06 -5.43
N GLN A 150 -6.13 -16.60 -4.34
CA GLN A 150 -7.53 -16.90 -4.00
C GLN A 150 -8.51 -15.94 -4.65
N ARG A 151 -8.02 -14.92 -5.34
CA ARG A 151 -8.84 -13.92 -6.01
C ARG A 151 -8.99 -14.27 -7.49
#